data_d68f73d18dfa6e7bee1e17d2d5fc4714
#
_entry.id   d68f73d18dfa6e7bee1e17d2d5fc4714
#
_cell.length_a   1.000
_cell.length_b   1.000
_cell.length_c   1.000
_cell.angle_alpha   90.00
_cell.angle_beta   90.00
_cell.angle_gamma   90.00
#
_symmetry.space_group_name_H-M   'P 1'
#
loop_
_entity.id
_entity.type
_entity.pdbx_description
1 polymer ?
#
loop_
_entity_poly.entity_id
_entity_poly.type
_entity_poly.pdbx_seq_one_letter_code
_entity_poly.pdbx_strand_id
1 'polypeptide(L)'
;MSVREQYSESISLPEVLTIRNISDIFSKIVSIFKNNGSFVLDIPEKAEADLSFVQLIEAVRRHADTNDKALALAAPARGQVLKVLERAGFVEAFNSEDTKFWLHEEVKP
;
A
#
# COMPACT_ATOMS: atom_id res chain seq x y z
N MET A 1 -15.54 -2.32 12.54
CA MET A 1 -14.63 -1.17 12.76
C MET A 1 -13.89 -0.84 11.48
N SER A 2 -13.87 0.42 11.12
CA SER A 2 -13.16 0.88 9.93
C SER A 2 -11.66 0.84 10.16
N VAL A 3 -10.89 0.52 9.11
CA VAL A 3 -9.43 0.56 9.17
C VAL A 3 -8.96 1.96 9.61
N ARG A 4 -9.63 3.01 9.14
CA ARG A 4 -9.26 4.38 9.45
C ARG A 4 -9.37 4.74 10.92
N GLU A 5 -10.19 4.06 11.68
CA GLU A 5 -10.34 4.32 13.11
C GLU A 5 -9.10 3.93 13.92
N GLN A 6 -8.26 3.06 13.38
CA GLN A 6 -7.05 2.58 14.04
C GLN A 6 -5.82 3.41 13.72
N TYR A 7 -5.92 4.38 12.81
CA TYR A 7 -4.80 5.12 12.29
C TYR A 7 -5.02 6.62 12.41
N SER A 8 -3.95 7.33 12.72
CA SER A 8 -4.02 8.77 12.97
C SER A 8 -4.09 9.61 11.71
N GLU A 9 -3.74 9.04 10.56
CA GLU A 9 -3.61 9.80 9.33
C GLU A 9 -4.02 8.97 8.13
N SER A 10 -4.49 9.65 7.07
CA SER A 10 -4.86 9.02 5.81
C SER A 10 -4.27 9.85 4.66
N ILE A 11 -3.69 9.18 3.68
CA ILE A 11 -3.12 9.81 2.50
C ILE A 11 -3.88 9.36 1.27
N SER A 12 -4.42 10.33 0.52
CA SER A 12 -5.03 10.04 -0.78
C SER A 12 -3.94 10.11 -1.85
N LEU A 13 -3.74 9.02 -2.59
CA LEU A 13 -2.76 8.98 -3.66
C LEU A 13 -3.38 9.45 -4.97
N PRO A 14 -2.55 9.93 -5.93
CA PRO A 14 -3.05 10.37 -7.22
C PRO A 14 -3.50 9.19 -8.09
N GLU A 15 -4.14 9.50 -9.22
CA GLU A 15 -4.61 8.48 -10.14
C GLU A 15 -3.50 7.86 -10.99
N VAL A 16 -2.31 8.46 -11.02
CA VAL A 16 -1.16 7.90 -11.73
C VAL A 16 -0.14 7.42 -10.70
N LEU A 17 0.12 6.11 -10.72
CA LEU A 17 1.01 5.43 -9.78
C LEU A 17 2.02 4.62 -10.58
N THR A 18 2.85 5.32 -11.36
CA THR A 18 3.78 4.68 -12.29
C THR A 18 5.17 5.25 -12.11
N ILE A 19 6.13 4.66 -12.84
CA ILE A 19 7.53 5.11 -12.80
C ILE A 19 7.67 6.60 -13.11
N ARG A 20 6.72 7.18 -13.83
CA ARG A 20 6.78 8.59 -14.21
C ARG A 20 6.65 9.54 -13.02
N ASN A 21 5.93 9.13 -11.96
CA ASN A 21 5.72 9.98 -10.80
C ASN A 21 6.09 9.31 -9.48
N ILE A 22 6.84 8.21 -9.53
CA ILE A 22 7.15 7.42 -8.35
C ILE A 22 7.95 8.23 -7.31
N SER A 23 8.82 9.13 -7.77
CA SER A 23 9.62 9.96 -6.86
C SER A 23 8.74 10.90 -6.03
N ASP A 24 7.71 11.48 -6.64
CA ASP A 24 6.78 12.37 -5.94
C ASP A 24 5.98 11.59 -4.91
N ILE A 25 5.55 10.39 -5.26
CA ILE A 25 4.81 9.51 -4.34
C ILE A 25 5.69 9.14 -3.16
N PHE A 26 6.92 8.75 -3.42
CA PHE A 26 7.89 8.39 -2.39
C PHE A 26 8.10 9.56 -1.42
N SER A 27 8.32 10.77 -1.94
CA SER A 27 8.54 11.96 -1.12
C SER A 27 7.35 12.25 -0.22
N LYS A 28 6.14 12.11 -0.75
CA LYS A 28 4.91 12.33 0.01
C LYS A 28 4.80 11.33 1.17
N ILE A 29 5.06 10.06 0.89
CA ILE A 29 4.99 9.01 1.90
C ILE A 29 6.05 9.21 2.98
N VAL A 30 7.28 9.53 2.59
CA VAL A 30 8.38 9.76 3.54
C VAL A 30 8.06 10.93 4.47
N SER A 31 7.49 12.00 3.91
CA SER A 31 7.10 13.17 4.70
C SER A 31 6.10 12.80 5.80
N ILE A 32 5.13 11.96 5.46
CA ILE A 32 4.12 11.52 6.42
C ILE A 32 4.75 10.62 7.49
N PHE A 33 5.67 9.73 7.10
CA PHE A 33 6.38 8.87 8.06
C PHE A 33 7.13 9.66 9.12
N LYS A 34 7.71 10.78 8.75
CA LYS A 34 8.46 11.61 9.71
C LYS A 34 7.56 12.20 10.78
N ASN A 35 6.30 12.47 10.46
CA ASN A 35 5.39 13.20 11.33
C ASN A 35 4.37 12.33 12.05
N ASN A 36 4.15 11.11 11.56
CA ASN A 36 3.07 10.26 12.06
C ASN A 36 3.55 8.82 12.28
N GLY A 37 2.97 8.16 13.26
CA GLY A 37 3.34 6.78 13.57
C GLY A 37 2.64 5.74 12.70
N SER A 38 1.39 6.02 12.32
CA SER A 38 0.58 5.05 11.57
C SER A 38 -0.31 5.78 10.58
N PHE A 39 -0.48 5.21 9.41
CA PHE A 39 -1.32 5.85 8.40
C PHE A 39 -1.89 4.86 7.40
N VAL A 40 -2.93 5.31 6.69
CA VAL A 40 -3.65 4.53 5.69
C VAL A 40 -3.42 5.17 4.34
N LEU A 41 -3.16 4.34 3.33
CA LEU A 41 -3.05 4.79 1.94
C LEU A 41 -4.38 4.57 1.24
N ASP A 42 -4.90 5.62 0.65
CA ASP A 42 -6.13 5.56 -0.14
C ASP A 42 -5.75 5.60 -1.62
N ILE A 43 -5.86 4.45 -2.27
CA ILE A 43 -5.51 4.29 -3.69
C ILE A 43 -6.79 4.41 -4.51
N PRO A 44 -6.85 5.36 -5.47
CA PRO A 44 -8.04 5.50 -6.30
C PRO A 44 -8.36 4.19 -7.05
N GLU A 45 -9.63 3.87 -7.16
CA GLU A 45 -10.08 2.65 -7.84
C GLU A 45 -9.58 2.58 -9.28
N LYS A 46 -9.53 3.71 -9.96
CA LYS A 46 -9.15 3.80 -11.37
C LYS A 46 -7.69 4.19 -11.58
N ALA A 47 -6.87 4.06 -10.53
CA ALA A 47 -5.47 4.44 -10.64
C ALA A 47 -4.73 3.59 -11.67
N GLU A 48 -3.91 4.26 -12.49
CA GLU A 48 -2.92 3.56 -13.30
C GLU A 48 -1.78 3.16 -12.39
N ALA A 49 -1.29 1.94 -12.56
CA ALA A 49 -0.19 1.46 -11.74
C ALA A 49 0.73 0.57 -12.55
N ASP A 50 1.98 0.53 -12.16
CA ASP A 50 2.96 -0.41 -12.71
C ASP A 50 3.72 -1.07 -11.56
N LEU A 51 4.68 -1.94 -11.92
CA LEU A 51 5.45 -2.67 -10.92
C LEU A 51 6.22 -1.76 -9.97
N SER A 52 6.67 -0.59 -10.44
CA SER A 52 7.43 0.33 -9.58
C SER A 52 6.62 0.78 -8.38
N PHE A 53 5.32 0.97 -8.54
CA PHE A 53 4.44 1.33 -7.42
C PHE A 53 4.36 0.20 -6.40
N VAL A 54 4.16 -1.03 -6.84
CA VAL A 54 4.08 -2.18 -5.95
C VAL A 54 5.40 -2.34 -5.19
N GLN A 55 6.53 -2.20 -5.88
CA GLN A 55 7.85 -2.30 -5.25
C GLN A 55 8.06 -1.20 -4.21
N LEU A 56 7.59 0.01 -4.50
CA LEU A 56 7.66 1.11 -3.54
C LEU A 56 6.86 0.78 -2.28
N ILE A 57 5.64 0.31 -2.44
CA ILE A 57 4.80 -0.01 -1.28
C ILE A 57 5.41 -1.13 -0.45
N GLU A 58 5.98 -2.15 -1.10
CA GLU A 58 6.67 -3.22 -0.37
C GLU A 58 7.85 -2.69 0.43
N ALA A 59 8.63 -1.76 -0.13
CA ALA A 59 9.72 -1.13 0.60
C ALA A 59 9.21 -0.30 1.79
N VAL A 60 8.12 0.42 1.60
CA VAL A 60 7.49 1.21 2.67
C VAL A 60 7.00 0.32 3.79
N ARG A 61 6.41 -0.83 3.46
CA ARG A 61 5.95 -1.80 4.47
C ARG A 61 7.10 -2.30 5.33
N ARG A 62 8.22 -2.65 4.71
CA ARG A 62 9.40 -3.12 5.44
C ARG A 62 9.95 -2.03 6.36
N HIS A 63 9.98 -0.80 5.87
CA HIS A 63 10.42 0.33 6.66
C HIS A 63 9.50 0.57 7.87
N ALA A 64 8.19 0.46 7.65
CA ALA A 64 7.21 0.62 8.72
C ALA A 64 7.42 -0.43 9.81
N ASP A 65 7.57 -1.70 9.42
CA ASP A 65 7.82 -2.78 10.37
C ASP A 65 9.09 -2.54 11.20
N THR A 66 10.16 -2.12 10.54
CA THR A 66 11.43 -1.88 11.22
C THR A 66 11.34 -0.75 12.24
N ASN A 67 10.45 0.20 12.02
CA ASN A 67 10.30 1.38 12.87
C ASN A 67 9.05 1.35 13.76
N ASP A 68 8.43 0.18 13.91
CA ASP A 68 7.23 0.00 14.73
C ASP A 68 6.08 0.92 14.32
N LYS A 69 5.94 1.17 13.02
CA LYS A 69 4.86 1.97 12.47
C LYS A 69 3.89 1.07 11.72
N ALA A 70 2.63 1.43 11.71
CA ALA A 70 1.60 0.65 11.03
C ALA A 70 1.20 1.33 9.72
N LEU A 71 1.05 0.51 8.69
CA LEU A 71 0.63 0.93 7.36
C LEU A 71 -0.49 0.02 6.90
N ALA A 72 -1.55 0.60 6.34
CA ALA A 72 -2.65 -0.18 5.79
C ALA A 72 -3.19 0.50 4.54
N LEU A 73 -3.93 -0.27 3.74
CA LEU A 73 -4.67 0.30 2.61
C LEU A 73 -6.10 0.58 3.05
N ALA A 74 -6.69 1.66 2.53
CA ALA A 74 -8.06 2.02 2.85
C ALA A 74 -9.07 1.01 2.30
N ALA A 75 -8.72 0.33 1.20
CA ALA A 75 -9.55 -0.69 0.56
C ALA A 75 -8.65 -1.78 0.00
N PRO A 76 -9.17 -2.98 -0.27
CA PRO A 76 -8.37 -4.03 -0.91
C PRO A 76 -7.85 -3.57 -2.27
N ALA A 77 -6.71 -4.09 -2.69
CA ALA A 77 -6.18 -3.83 -4.03
C ALA A 77 -7.22 -4.21 -5.09
N ARG A 78 -7.35 -3.36 -6.09
CA ARG A 78 -8.36 -3.52 -7.14
C ARG A 78 -7.85 -2.86 -8.42
N GLY A 79 -8.54 -3.09 -9.53
CA GLY A 79 -8.20 -2.47 -10.79
C GLY A 79 -6.77 -2.79 -11.25
N GLN A 80 -6.06 -1.76 -11.71
CA GLN A 80 -4.71 -1.93 -12.24
C GLN A 80 -3.71 -2.42 -11.19
N VAL A 81 -3.84 -1.95 -9.96
CA VAL A 81 -2.95 -2.39 -8.88
C VAL A 81 -3.06 -3.90 -8.67
N LEU A 82 -4.30 -4.41 -8.63
CA LEU A 82 -4.50 -5.85 -8.48
C LEU A 82 -3.94 -6.62 -9.67
N LYS A 83 -4.13 -6.11 -10.89
CA LYS A 83 -3.58 -6.76 -12.08
C LYS A 83 -2.06 -6.83 -12.06
N VAL A 84 -1.40 -5.78 -11.59
CA VAL A 84 0.06 -5.79 -11.48
C VAL A 84 0.49 -6.85 -10.46
N LEU A 85 -0.19 -6.92 -9.32
CA LEU A 85 0.12 -7.93 -8.31
C LEU A 85 0.00 -9.35 -8.86
N GLU A 86 -1.08 -9.60 -9.60
CA GLU A 86 -1.31 -10.93 -10.20
C GLU A 86 -0.28 -11.27 -11.25
N ARG A 87 -0.03 -10.36 -12.19
CA ARG A 87 0.88 -10.60 -13.31
C ARG A 87 2.34 -10.76 -12.88
N ALA A 88 2.72 -10.05 -11.83
CA ALA A 88 4.10 -10.13 -11.32
C ALA A 88 4.32 -11.31 -10.36
N GLY A 89 3.29 -12.12 -10.11
CA GLY A 89 3.41 -13.28 -9.24
C GLY A 89 3.32 -12.98 -7.76
N PHE A 90 2.99 -11.76 -7.37
CA PHE A 90 2.90 -11.40 -5.96
C PHE A 90 1.78 -12.13 -5.24
N VAL A 91 0.61 -12.25 -5.88
CA VAL A 91 -0.55 -12.89 -5.23
C VAL A 91 -0.24 -14.35 -4.90
N GLU A 92 0.41 -15.07 -5.80
CA GLU A 92 0.78 -16.46 -5.58
C GLU A 92 1.82 -16.62 -4.46
N ALA A 93 2.65 -15.60 -4.26
CA ALA A 93 3.74 -15.63 -3.28
C ALA A 93 3.32 -15.06 -1.92
N PHE A 94 2.12 -14.51 -1.79
CA PHE A 94 1.67 -13.87 -0.55
C PHE A 94 1.64 -14.84 0.63
N ASN A 95 2.19 -14.39 1.76
CA ASN A 95 1.94 -15.04 3.03
C ASN A 95 0.67 -14.43 3.65
N SER A 96 0.31 -14.84 4.86
CA SER A 96 -0.94 -14.35 5.48
C SER A 96 -0.92 -12.84 5.74
N GLU A 97 0.23 -12.28 6.08
CA GLU A 97 0.36 -10.84 6.31
C GLU A 97 0.21 -10.04 5.03
N ASP A 98 0.80 -10.53 3.92
CA ASP A 98 0.67 -9.91 2.61
C ASP A 98 -0.79 -9.92 2.15
N THR A 99 -1.47 -11.02 2.35
CA THR A 99 -2.87 -11.18 1.96
C THR A 99 -3.75 -10.21 2.74
N LYS A 100 -3.50 -10.05 4.03
CA LYS A 100 -4.22 -9.07 4.84
C LYS A 100 -3.99 -7.65 4.35
N PHE A 101 -2.72 -7.31 4.08
CA PHE A 101 -2.38 -5.95 3.67
C PHE A 101 -3.00 -5.57 2.33
N TRP A 102 -2.75 -6.41 1.30
CA TRP A 102 -3.14 -6.09 -0.07
C TRP A 102 -4.60 -6.41 -0.37
N LEU A 103 -5.13 -7.50 0.18
CA LEU A 103 -6.45 -8.02 -0.20
C LEU A 103 -7.48 -7.92 0.90
N HIS A 104 -7.09 -7.49 2.09
CA HIS A 104 -7.99 -7.43 3.26
C HIS A 104 -8.66 -8.76 3.56
N GLU A 105 -7.96 -9.86 3.29
CA GLU A 105 -8.47 -11.21 3.54
C GLU A 105 -7.67 -11.88 4.64
N GLU A 106 -8.35 -12.66 5.45
CA GLU A 106 -7.68 -13.50 6.44
C GLU A 106 -7.48 -14.88 5.86
N VAL A 107 -6.26 -15.39 6.00
CA VAL A 107 -5.94 -16.76 5.58
C VAL A 107 -6.14 -17.65 6.79
N LYS A 108 -7.07 -18.59 6.68
CA LYS A 108 -7.31 -19.57 7.74
C LYS A 108 -6.35 -20.74 7.58
N PRO A 109 -5.80 -21.26 8.67
CA PRO A 109 -4.94 -22.44 8.61
C PRO A 109 -5.66 -23.68 8.12
#